data_230b88a87c09045d82c7954689573218
#
_entry.id   230b88a87c09045d82c7954689573218
#
_cell.length_a   1.000
_cell.length_b   1.000
_cell.length_c   1.000
_cell.angle_alpha   90.00
_cell.angle_beta   90.00
_cell.angle_gamma   90.00
#
_symmetry.space_group_name_H-M   'P 1'
#
loop_
_entity.id
_entity.type
_entity.pdbx_description
1 polymer ?
#
loop_
_entity_poly.entity_id
_entity_poly.type
_entity_poly.pdbx_seq_one_letter_code
_entity_poly.pdbx_strand_id
1 'polypeptide(L)'
;MTQLSLAKWWTTLENNAVRCELCPRHCVIPENAHGYCAVRQNHSGELFSLAFGRPVSIAIDPIEKKPLARFLPGTRTFSLGTFGCNLGCIFCQNDSLSRETYTETDLGQFIPPEQLVELAQEHHCPSISYTYNEPTVFAEYVCDIARLAHAAGLKNVLVSNGFIEDQPADELYPLMDATNIDMKGFSQSFYDRMCQASLAPVLHSLEKMHSLGVHLEITTLVIPGQNDDLEELSKWLDWVDAHLGRETPLHFSAYHPAYRCRIPRTPPATLYAIRDLAVQYGFPNVFLGNI
;
A
#
# COMPACT_ATOMS: atom_id res chain seq x y z
N MET A 1 -18.79 1.45 -24.91
CA MET A 1 -18.62 0.29 -24.00
C MET A 1 -17.35 0.57 -23.20
N THR A 2 -17.42 0.57 -21.89
CA THR A 2 -16.26 0.77 -21.02
C THR A 2 -15.32 -0.42 -21.24
N GLN A 3 -14.08 -0.18 -21.65
CA GLN A 3 -13.10 -1.24 -21.84
C GLN A 3 -12.68 -1.74 -20.47
N LEU A 4 -13.14 -2.91 -20.05
CA LEU A 4 -12.70 -3.60 -18.85
C LEU A 4 -11.40 -4.35 -19.15
N SER A 5 -10.48 -4.35 -18.20
CA SER A 5 -9.22 -5.11 -18.32
C SER A 5 -9.32 -6.43 -17.56
N LEU A 6 -8.98 -7.53 -18.25
CA LEU A 6 -8.95 -8.84 -17.61
C LEU A 6 -7.92 -8.82 -16.46
N ALA A 7 -8.34 -9.29 -15.31
CA ALA A 7 -7.47 -9.38 -14.14
C ALA A 7 -6.51 -10.58 -14.26
N LYS A 8 -5.39 -10.52 -13.53
CA LYS A 8 -4.50 -11.66 -13.30
C LYS A 8 -4.81 -12.32 -11.95
N TRP A 9 -4.14 -13.43 -11.66
CA TRP A 9 -4.13 -14.14 -10.38
C TRP A 9 -5.54 -14.49 -9.86
N TRP A 10 -6.21 -15.35 -10.62
CA TRP A 10 -7.50 -15.91 -10.26
C TRP A 10 -7.72 -17.28 -10.89
N THR A 11 -8.67 -18.05 -10.34
CA THR A 11 -9.07 -19.37 -10.84
C THR A 11 -10.59 -19.43 -11.01
N THR A 12 -11.04 -20.18 -12.02
CA THR A 12 -12.46 -20.45 -12.23
C THR A 12 -12.95 -21.49 -11.23
N LEU A 13 -14.17 -21.29 -10.72
CA LEU A 13 -14.89 -22.22 -9.86
C LEU A 13 -16.19 -22.67 -10.54
N GLU A 14 -16.94 -23.56 -9.89
CA GLU A 14 -18.27 -23.97 -10.36
C GLU A 14 -19.26 -22.78 -10.39
N ASN A 15 -20.33 -22.92 -11.20
CA ASN A 15 -21.41 -21.92 -11.32
C ASN A 15 -20.94 -20.51 -11.72
N ASN A 16 -19.98 -20.40 -12.61
CA ASN A 16 -19.36 -19.14 -13.03
C ASN A 16 -18.79 -18.30 -11.89
N ALA A 17 -18.54 -18.87 -10.70
CA ALA A 17 -17.79 -18.17 -9.68
C ALA A 17 -16.29 -18.17 -9.98
N VAL A 18 -15.56 -17.19 -9.46
CA VAL A 18 -14.10 -17.12 -9.55
C VAL A 18 -13.50 -16.96 -8.16
N ARG A 19 -12.29 -17.49 -7.96
CA ARG A 19 -11.50 -17.24 -6.77
C ARG A 19 -10.35 -16.30 -7.13
N CYS A 20 -10.29 -15.14 -6.47
CA CYS A 20 -9.22 -14.19 -6.61
C CYS A 20 -8.02 -14.62 -5.76
N GLU A 21 -6.83 -14.71 -6.36
CA GLU A 21 -5.57 -15.13 -5.72
C GLU A 21 -4.58 -13.95 -5.54
N LEU A 22 -5.06 -12.70 -5.64
CA LEU A 22 -4.20 -11.53 -5.57
C LEU A 22 -3.68 -11.24 -4.15
N CYS A 23 -4.53 -11.47 -3.15
CA CYS A 23 -4.20 -11.19 -1.75
C CYS A 23 -4.78 -12.27 -0.82
N PRO A 24 -4.32 -12.35 0.44
CA PRO A 24 -4.73 -13.39 1.39
C PRO A 24 -6.22 -13.43 1.78
N ARG A 25 -7.05 -12.61 1.14
CA ARG A 25 -8.51 -12.71 1.29
C ARG A 25 -9.10 -13.86 0.48
N HIS A 26 -8.46 -14.27 -0.60
CA HIS A 26 -8.93 -15.34 -1.48
C HIS A 26 -10.44 -15.26 -1.75
N CYS A 27 -10.92 -14.08 -2.14
CA CYS A 27 -12.34 -13.83 -2.35
C CYS A 27 -12.94 -14.81 -3.35
N VAL A 28 -13.94 -15.55 -2.95
CA VAL A 28 -14.83 -16.29 -3.86
C VAL A 28 -15.89 -15.31 -4.33
N ILE A 29 -15.88 -14.99 -5.63
CA ILE A 29 -16.68 -13.93 -6.22
C ILE A 29 -17.71 -14.56 -7.17
N PRO A 30 -19.00 -14.59 -6.79
CA PRO A 30 -20.08 -15.03 -7.66
C PRO A 30 -20.18 -14.18 -8.92
N GLU A 31 -20.88 -14.68 -9.93
CA GLU A 31 -21.13 -13.93 -11.16
C GLU A 31 -21.79 -12.57 -10.86
N ASN A 32 -21.31 -11.51 -11.53
CA ASN A 32 -21.69 -10.11 -11.37
C ASN A 32 -21.42 -9.49 -9.98
N ALA A 33 -20.68 -10.18 -9.12
CA ALA A 33 -20.26 -9.66 -7.81
C ALA A 33 -18.81 -9.11 -7.84
N HIS A 34 -18.45 -8.42 -6.73
CA HIS A 34 -17.13 -7.87 -6.51
C HIS A 34 -16.40 -8.58 -5.36
N GLY A 35 -15.08 -8.60 -5.42
CA GLY A 35 -14.24 -8.95 -4.28
C GLY A 35 -14.30 -7.88 -3.18
N TYR A 36 -13.73 -8.19 -2.02
CA TYR A 36 -13.70 -7.30 -0.85
C TYR A 36 -13.14 -5.89 -1.14
N CYS A 37 -12.18 -5.80 -2.04
CA CYS A 37 -11.55 -4.54 -2.46
C CYS A 37 -12.45 -3.65 -3.32
N ALA A 38 -13.61 -4.14 -3.75
CA ALA A 38 -14.59 -3.48 -4.62
C ALA A 38 -14.12 -3.18 -6.06
N VAL A 39 -12.91 -3.56 -6.44
CA VAL A 39 -12.34 -3.26 -7.78
C VAL A 39 -12.04 -4.48 -8.63
N ARG A 40 -12.30 -5.67 -8.11
CA ARG A 40 -12.22 -6.93 -8.85
C ARG A 40 -13.61 -7.51 -8.99
N GLN A 41 -14.10 -7.57 -10.22
CA GLN A 41 -15.47 -7.95 -10.55
C GLN A 41 -15.48 -9.18 -11.45
N ASN A 42 -16.37 -10.11 -11.14
CA ASN A 42 -16.62 -11.29 -11.96
C ASN A 42 -17.70 -11.00 -13.02
N HIS A 43 -17.35 -11.18 -14.27
CA HIS A 43 -18.29 -11.16 -15.39
C HIS A 43 -18.25 -12.52 -16.12
N SER A 44 -19.35 -13.25 -16.06
CA SER A 44 -19.52 -14.53 -16.78
C SER A 44 -18.40 -15.55 -16.52
N GLY A 45 -17.88 -15.61 -15.29
CA GLY A 45 -16.82 -16.56 -14.92
C GLY A 45 -15.41 -16.10 -15.21
N GLU A 46 -15.22 -14.84 -15.59
CA GLU A 46 -13.91 -14.19 -15.75
C GLU A 46 -13.76 -13.00 -14.79
N LEU A 47 -12.57 -12.81 -14.23
CA LEU A 47 -12.31 -11.72 -13.30
C LEU A 47 -11.72 -10.51 -14.03
N PHE A 48 -12.30 -9.33 -13.81
CA PHE A 48 -11.89 -8.07 -14.39
C PHE A 48 -11.42 -7.08 -13.31
N SER A 49 -10.45 -6.23 -13.67
CA SER A 49 -9.99 -5.12 -12.86
C SER A 49 -10.71 -3.83 -13.29
N LEU A 50 -11.53 -3.25 -12.42
CA LEU A 50 -12.15 -1.94 -12.64
C LEU A 50 -11.17 -0.79 -12.46
N ALA A 51 -10.08 -1.02 -11.73
CA ALA A 51 -9.07 -0.01 -11.40
C ALA A 51 -7.98 0.14 -12.47
N PHE A 52 -7.83 -0.82 -13.39
CA PHE A 52 -6.83 -0.75 -14.47
C PHE A 52 -7.12 0.43 -15.40
N GLY A 53 -6.14 1.30 -15.59
CA GLY A 53 -6.27 2.48 -16.43
C GLY A 53 -7.18 3.58 -15.87
N ARG A 54 -7.58 3.50 -14.58
CA ARG A 54 -8.55 4.39 -13.95
C ARG A 54 -7.97 5.10 -12.72
N PRO A 55 -6.90 5.91 -12.86
CA PRO A 55 -6.42 6.72 -11.76
C PRO A 55 -7.45 7.80 -11.40
N VAL A 56 -7.80 7.89 -10.11
CA VAL A 56 -8.74 8.89 -9.57
C VAL A 56 -8.02 9.98 -8.77
N SER A 57 -6.73 9.76 -8.49
CA SER A 57 -5.88 10.74 -7.83
C SER A 57 -4.52 10.77 -8.51
N ILE A 58 -4.15 11.95 -9.02
CA ILE A 58 -2.84 12.23 -9.61
C ILE A 58 -2.31 13.52 -9.00
N ALA A 59 -1.07 13.51 -8.52
CA ALA A 59 -0.41 14.70 -7.99
C ALA A 59 1.11 14.62 -8.13
N ILE A 60 1.76 15.79 -8.06
CA ILE A 60 3.21 15.88 -7.92
C ILE A 60 3.51 16.21 -6.47
N ASP A 61 4.07 15.24 -5.75
CA ASP A 61 4.35 15.35 -4.33
C ASP A 61 5.86 15.36 -4.05
N PRO A 62 6.33 15.96 -2.95
CA PRO A 62 7.65 15.67 -2.41
C PRO A 62 7.78 14.17 -2.10
N ILE A 63 8.95 13.58 -2.34
CA ILE A 63 9.18 12.15 -2.09
C ILE A 63 9.00 11.80 -0.60
N GLU A 64 9.30 12.72 0.30
CA GLU A 64 9.13 12.58 1.74
C GLU A 64 7.66 12.41 2.15
N LYS A 65 6.71 12.85 1.31
CA LYS A 65 5.27 12.60 1.53
C LYS A 65 4.86 11.14 1.24
N LYS A 66 5.77 10.34 0.66
CA LYS A 66 5.64 8.89 0.47
C LYS A 66 6.28 8.11 1.61
N PRO A 67 6.40 8.65 2.77
CA PRO A 67 7.38 8.53 3.86
C PRO A 67 8.69 7.82 3.41
N LEU A 68 9.39 8.45 2.48
CA LEU A 68 10.72 8.03 2.04
C LEU A 68 11.72 9.13 2.36
N ALA A 69 12.48 8.95 3.44
CA ALA A 69 13.46 9.93 3.91
C ALA A 69 14.88 9.66 3.35
N ARG A 70 15.14 8.44 2.91
CA ARG A 70 16.45 7.99 2.46
C ARG A 70 16.51 7.65 0.97
N PHE A 71 15.39 7.65 0.28
CA PHE A 71 15.31 7.44 -1.17
C PHE A 71 15.03 8.74 -1.90
N LEU A 72 15.93 9.15 -2.80
CA LEU A 72 15.84 10.38 -3.61
C LEU A 72 15.43 11.64 -2.82
N PRO A 73 16.02 11.95 -1.66
CA PRO A 73 15.57 13.03 -0.80
C PRO A 73 15.59 14.38 -1.52
N GLY A 74 14.57 15.21 -1.25
CA GLY A 74 14.42 16.53 -1.86
C GLY A 74 13.88 16.53 -3.29
N THR A 75 13.54 15.36 -3.86
CA THR A 75 12.93 15.27 -5.19
C THR A 75 11.41 15.29 -5.15
N ARG A 76 10.80 15.51 -6.31
CA ARG A 76 9.35 15.33 -6.50
C ARG A 76 9.09 14.00 -7.18
N THR A 77 7.96 13.39 -6.87
CA THR A 77 7.50 12.14 -7.49
C THR A 77 6.12 12.35 -8.13
N PHE A 78 5.90 11.73 -9.29
CA PHE A 78 4.60 11.67 -9.93
C PHE A 78 3.76 10.60 -9.22
N SER A 79 2.77 11.03 -8.45
CA SER A 79 1.97 10.16 -7.58
C SER A 79 0.65 9.82 -8.23
N LEU A 80 0.28 8.55 -8.22
CA LEU A 80 -1.03 8.12 -8.68
C LEU A 80 -1.66 7.12 -7.72
N GLY A 81 -2.98 7.16 -7.63
CA GLY A 81 -3.81 6.17 -6.97
C GLY A 81 -5.12 5.97 -7.71
N THR A 82 -5.70 4.82 -7.49
CA THR A 82 -7.00 4.43 -8.03
C THR A 82 -8.04 4.45 -6.90
N PHE A 83 -8.90 3.46 -6.84
CA PHE A 83 -9.85 3.28 -5.77
C PHE A 83 -9.82 1.84 -5.26
N GLY A 84 -10.46 1.60 -4.10
CA GLY A 84 -10.49 0.30 -3.45
C GLY A 84 -9.27 -0.01 -2.60
N CYS A 85 -9.43 -0.97 -1.68
CA CYS A 85 -8.38 -1.45 -0.79
C CYS A 85 -8.72 -2.85 -0.28
N ASN A 86 -7.71 -3.71 -0.15
CA ASN A 86 -7.87 -5.05 0.39
C ASN A 86 -7.89 -5.13 1.92
N LEU A 87 -7.60 -4.02 2.65
CA LEU A 87 -7.82 -3.91 4.10
C LEU A 87 -9.11 -3.17 4.44
N GLY A 88 -9.61 -3.40 5.66
CA GLY A 88 -10.82 -2.77 6.22
C GLY A 88 -10.54 -1.81 7.37
N CYS A 89 -9.44 -1.07 7.33
CA CYS A 89 -9.01 -0.20 8.42
C CYS A 89 -10.11 0.78 8.83
N ILE A 90 -10.58 0.68 10.10
CA ILE A 90 -11.62 1.58 10.62
C ILE A 90 -11.12 3.03 10.81
N PHE A 91 -9.80 3.23 10.79
CA PHE A 91 -9.10 4.50 10.92
C PHE A 91 -8.52 5.04 9.60
N CYS A 92 -9.04 4.58 8.46
CA CYS A 92 -8.52 4.96 7.14
C CYS A 92 -8.59 6.47 6.93
N GLN A 93 -7.44 7.11 6.61
CA GLN A 93 -7.37 8.55 6.34
C GLN A 93 -7.66 8.88 4.86
N ASN A 94 -7.72 7.84 4.00
CA ASN A 94 -8.07 7.93 2.59
C ASN A 94 -9.35 7.09 2.29
N ASP A 95 -10.33 7.12 3.20
CA ASP A 95 -11.53 6.30 3.11
C ASP A 95 -12.38 6.60 1.87
N SER A 96 -12.42 7.85 1.41
CA SER A 96 -13.08 8.25 0.17
C SER A 96 -12.54 7.54 -1.09
N LEU A 97 -11.25 7.18 -1.11
CA LEU A 97 -10.66 6.39 -2.20
C LEU A 97 -10.75 4.89 -1.93
N SER A 98 -10.59 4.49 -0.66
CA SER A 98 -10.36 3.10 -0.29
C SER A 98 -11.64 2.32 0.02
N ARG A 99 -12.73 3.00 0.38
CA ARG A 99 -13.94 2.36 0.94
C ARG A 99 -15.23 2.63 0.17
N GLU A 100 -15.22 3.55 -0.77
CA GLU A 100 -16.37 3.77 -1.65
C GLU A 100 -16.47 2.67 -2.72
N THR A 101 -17.70 2.40 -3.14
CA THR A 101 -17.99 1.43 -4.21
C THR A 101 -18.23 2.23 -5.50
N TYR A 102 -17.49 1.89 -6.53
CA TYR A 102 -17.62 2.49 -7.85
C TYR A 102 -18.36 1.52 -8.79
N THR A 103 -19.25 2.05 -9.61
CA THR A 103 -19.87 1.32 -10.69
C THR A 103 -19.12 1.54 -12.00
N GLU A 104 -19.36 0.73 -13.02
CA GLU A 104 -18.73 0.89 -14.34
C GLU A 104 -18.96 2.29 -14.95
N THR A 105 -20.05 2.97 -14.58
CA THR A 105 -20.37 4.32 -15.03
C THR A 105 -19.56 5.39 -14.31
N ASP A 106 -18.99 5.09 -13.14
CA ASP A 106 -18.27 6.04 -12.29
C ASP A 106 -16.74 5.97 -12.47
N LEU A 107 -16.27 5.06 -13.34
CA LEU A 107 -14.83 4.75 -13.47
C LEU A 107 -13.96 5.89 -14.03
N GLY A 108 -14.53 7.00 -14.47
CA GLY A 108 -13.78 8.12 -15.03
C GLY A 108 -13.09 7.82 -16.37
N GLN A 109 -12.14 8.67 -16.75
CA GLN A 109 -11.40 8.53 -18.00
C GLN A 109 -10.37 7.40 -17.92
N PHE A 110 -10.26 6.62 -19.01
CA PHE A 110 -9.17 5.65 -19.16
C PHE A 110 -7.87 6.39 -19.52
N ILE A 111 -6.81 6.13 -18.76
CA ILE A 111 -5.45 6.66 -19.01
C ILE A 111 -4.52 5.45 -19.19
N PRO A 112 -3.97 5.24 -20.39
CA PRO A 112 -3.05 4.13 -20.64
C PRO A 112 -1.73 4.32 -19.89
N PRO A 113 -0.99 3.22 -19.57
CA PRO A 113 0.29 3.27 -18.86
C PRO A 113 1.30 4.24 -19.48
N GLU A 114 1.40 4.28 -20.80
CA GLU A 114 2.32 5.12 -21.55
C GLU A 114 2.11 6.60 -21.25
N GLN A 115 0.86 7.05 -21.22
CA GLN A 115 0.52 8.45 -20.95
C GLN A 115 0.93 8.89 -19.54
N LEU A 116 0.87 8.00 -18.54
CA LEU A 116 1.33 8.34 -17.17
C LEU A 116 2.85 8.51 -17.12
N VAL A 117 3.59 7.71 -17.87
CA VAL A 117 5.06 7.83 -17.95
C VAL A 117 5.43 9.12 -18.67
N GLU A 118 4.76 9.46 -19.78
CA GLU A 118 4.94 10.74 -20.48
C GLU A 118 4.68 11.92 -19.56
N LEU A 119 3.57 11.93 -18.81
CA LEU A 119 3.25 12.98 -17.86
C LEU A 119 4.32 13.10 -16.74
N ALA A 120 4.84 11.99 -16.23
CA ALA A 120 5.90 12.02 -15.23
C ALA A 120 7.19 12.67 -15.78
N GLN A 121 7.54 12.39 -17.04
CA GLN A 121 8.69 13.00 -17.73
C GLN A 121 8.45 14.50 -18.02
N GLU A 122 7.28 14.88 -18.51
CA GLU A 122 6.91 16.28 -18.76
C GLU A 122 7.02 17.15 -17.49
N HIS A 123 6.65 16.57 -16.34
CA HIS A 123 6.76 17.22 -15.04
C HIS A 123 8.13 17.08 -14.37
N HIS A 124 9.11 16.51 -15.05
CA HIS A 124 10.49 16.31 -14.57
C HIS A 124 10.54 15.57 -13.22
N CYS A 125 9.67 14.60 -13.02
CA CYS A 125 9.66 13.73 -11.86
C CYS A 125 10.64 12.57 -12.08
N PRO A 126 11.67 12.34 -11.23
CA PRO A 126 12.58 11.22 -11.38
C PRO A 126 11.96 9.88 -10.99
N SER A 127 10.75 9.88 -10.42
CA SER A 127 10.06 8.69 -9.97
C SER A 127 8.54 8.77 -10.14
N ILE A 128 7.91 7.61 -10.24
CA ILE A 128 6.46 7.41 -10.16
C ILE A 128 6.14 6.69 -8.85
N SER A 129 5.16 7.20 -8.08
CA SER A 129 4.72 6.61 -6.82
C SER A 129 3.30 6.08 -6.93
N TYR A 130 3.13 4.79 -6.69
CA TYR A 130 1.85 4.09 -6.59
C TYR A 130 1.38 4.16 -5.14
N THR A 131 0.28 4.92 -4.86
CA THR A 131 -0.04 5.36 -3.50
C THR A 131 -1.51 5.77 -3.33
N TYR A 132 -1.85 6.44 -2.24
CA TYR A 132 -3.15 6.98 -1.82
C TYR A 132 -4.16 5.92 -1.37
N ASN A 133 -4.56 4.98 -2.25
CA ASN A 133 -5.24 3.74 -1.88
C ASN A 133 -4.23 2.58 -1.82
N GLU A 134 -4.65 1.36 -2.07
CA GLU A 134 -3.75 0.19 -2.02
C GLU A 134 -3.31 -0.23 -3.43
N PRO A 135 -2.01 -0.10 -3.79
CA PRO A 135 -1.50 -0.49 -5.11
C PRO A 135 -1.68 -1.97 -5.47
N THR A 136 -1.69 -2.87 -4.49
CA THR A 136 -1.94 -4.30 -4.73
C THR A 136 -3.24 -4.52 -5.51
N VAL A 137 -4.32 -3.74 -5.24
CA VAL A 137 -5.61 -4.01 -5.89
C VAL A 137 -5.66 -3.59 -7.36
N PHE A 138 -4.67 -2.83 -7.82
CA PHE A 138 -4.46 -2.47 -9.24
C PHE A 138 -3.06 -2.88 -9.75
N ALA A 139 -2.53 -3.97 -9.22
CA ALA A 139 -1.15 -4.42 -9.46
C ALA A 139 -0.82 -4.63 -10.95
N GLU A 140 -1.78 -5.07 -11.78
CA GLU A 140 -1.58 -5.20 -13.22
C GLU A 140 -1.21 -3.86 -13.86
N TYR A 141 -1.92 -2.80 -13.48
CA TYR A 141 -1.66 -1.45 -13.98
C TYR A 141 -0.33 -0.91 -13.48
N VAL A 142 -0.01 -1.16 -12.19
CA VAL A 142 1.31 -0.84 -11.62
C VAL A 142 2.43 -1.53 -12.40
N CYS A 143 2.31 -2.84 -12.66
CA CYS A 143 3.33 -3.59 -13.37
C CYS A 143 3.57 -3.07 -14.78
N ASP A 144 2.52 -2.69 -15.50
CA ASP A 144 2.65 -2.17 -16.87
C ASP A 144 3.29 -0.78 -16.88
N ILE A 145 2.86 0.13 -16.00
CA ILE A 145 3.49 1.45 -15.84
C ILE A 145 4.96 1.28 -15.42
N ALA A 146 5.26 0.40 -14.46
CA ALA A 146 6.59 0.27 -13.88
C ALA A 146 7.63 -0.22 -14.90
N ARG A 147 7.25 -1.13 -15.79
CA ARG A 147 8.13 -1.57 -16.91
C ARG A 147 8.45 -0.43 -17.87
N LEU A 148 7.45 0.37 -18.21
CA LEU A 148 7.61 1.54 -19.09
C LEU A 148 8.42 2.65 -18.40
N ALA A 149 8.19 2.89 -17.11
CA ALA A 149 8.93 3.84 -16.29
C ALA A 149 10.43 3.49 -16.26
N HIS A 150 10.78 2.23 -16.00
CA HIS A 150 12.18 1.76 -16.07
C HIS A 150 12.78 1.94 -17.47
N ALA A 151 12.04 1.61 -18.53
CA ALA A 151 12.51 1.83 -19.89
C ALA A 151 12.74 3.31 -20.22
N ALA A 152 12.00 4.22 -19.55
CA ALA A 152 12.12 5.67 -19.63
C ALA A 152 13.16 6.27 -18.64
N GLY A 153 13.86 5.44 -17.85
CA GLY A 153 14.86 5.86 -16.86
C GLY A 153 14.28 6.43 -15.56
N LEU A 154 12.98 6.25 -15.32
CA LEU A 154 12.32 6.67 -14.08
C LEU A 154 12.38 5.56 -13.02
N LYS A 155 12.29 5.95 -11.74
CA LYS A 155 12.24 5.06 -10.60
C LYS A 155 10.80 4.75 -10.19
N ASN A 156 10.56 3.53 -9.68
CA ASN A 156 9.24 3.07 -9.21
C ASN A 156 9.21 3.01 -7.68
N VAL A 157 8.18 3.64 -7.10
CA VAL A 157 7.97 3.72 -5.66
C VAL A 157 6.61 3.13 -5.30
N LEU A 158 6.59 2.17 -4.37
CA LEU A 158 5.38 1.55 -3.86
C LEU A 158 5.09 2.01 -2.43
N VAL A 159 3.89 2.55 -2.18
CA VAL A 159 3.38 2.82 -0.83
C VAL A 159 2.20 1.90 -0.58
N SER A 160 2.40 0.84 0.19
CA SER A 160 1.49 -0.28 0.29
C SER A 160 1.30 -0.75 1.73
N ASN A 161 0.20 -1.43 1.99
CA ASN A 161 -0.05 -2.13 3.25
C ASN A 161 0.61 -3.53 3.32
N GLY A 162 1.25 -4.00 2.25
CA GLY A 162 1.95 -5.27 2.20
C GLY A 162 1.07 -6.53 2.22
N PHE A 163 -0.26 -6.40 2.08
CA PHE A 163 -1.19 -7.53 2.16
C PHE A 163 -1.43 -8.12 0.76
N ILE A 164 -0.49 -8.91 0.28
CA ILE A 164 -0.42 -9.50 -1.07
C ILE A 164 -0.03 -10.98 -0.97
N GLU A 165 -0.42 -11.80 -1.94
CA GLU A 165 0.04 -13.18 -2.10
C GLU A 165 1.41 -13.26 -2.79
N ASP A 166 2.10 -14.40 -2.64
CA ASP A 166 3.46 -14.59 -3.15
C ASP A 166 3.57 -14.45 -4.66
N GLN A 167 2.67 -15.08 -5.41
CA GLN A 167 2.75 -15.07 -6.88
C GLN A 167 2.60 -13.65 -7.46
N PRO A 168 1.60 -12.81 -7.09
CA PRO A 168 1.57 -11.42 -7.52
C PRO A 168 2.73 -10.58 -6.97
N ALA A 169 3.24 -10.86 -5.75
CA ALA A 169 4.41 -10.20 -5.20
C ALA A 169 5.68 -10.49 -6.02
N ASP A 170 5.86 -11.72 -6.52
CA ASP A 170 6.97 -12.12 -7.38
C ASP A 170 7.00 -11.36 -8.72
N GLU A 171 5.82 -10.92 -9.20
CA GLU A 171 5.74 -10.12 -10.42
C GLU A 171 5.88 -8.61 -10.15
N LEU A 172 5.37 -8.12 -9.03
CA LEU A 172 5.29 -6.70 -8.69
C LEU A 172 6.58 -6.16 -8.05
N TYR A 173 7.08 -6.85 -7.01
CA TYR A 173 8.14 -6.33 -6.17
C TYR A 173 9.48 -6.13 -6.89
N PRO A 174 9.91 -7.02 -7.82
CA PRO A 174 11.14 -6.79 -8.58
C PRO A 174 11.12 -5.55 -9.49
N LEU A 175 9.94 -4.97 -9.75
CA LEU A 175 9.78 -3.74 -10.53
C LEU A 175 9.91 -2.48 -9.67
N MET A 176 10.05 -2.60 -8.35
CA MET A 176 10.12 -1.47 -7.43
C MET A 176 11.58 -1.14 -7.09
N ASP A 177 11.92 0.14 -7.14
CA ASP A 177 13.22 0.66 -6.66
C ASP A 177 13.17 1.00 -5.16
N ALA A 178 12.02 1.47 -4.69
CA ALA A 178 11.79 1.76 -3.29
C ALA A 178 10.35 1.46 -2.87
N THR A 179 10.18 1.19 -1.58
CA THR A 179 8.86 0.96 -0.99
C THR A 179 8.76 1.58 0.40
N ASN A 180 7.57 2.09 0.72
CA ASN A 180 7.18 2.30 2.10
C ASN A 180 6.04 1.33 2.42
N ILE A 181 6.24 0.45 3.39
CA ILE A 181 5.21 -0.48 3.86
C ILE A 181 4.57 0.07 5.13
N ASP A 182 3.26 0.19 5.08
CA ASP A 182 2.43 0.56 6.22
C ASP A 182 2.29 -0.60 7.21
N MET A 183 3.16 -0.69 8.20
CA MET A 183 3.01 -1.58 9.34
C MET A 183 1.99 -1.00 10.32
N LYS A 184 0.75 -1.49 10.29
CA LYS A 184 -0.35 -0.87 11.02
C LYS A 184 -0.30 -1.11 12.54
N GLY A 185 0.30 -2.22 12.98
CA GLY A 185 0.52 -2.63 14.37
C GLY A 185 1.25 -3.96 14.42
N PHE A 186 1.74 -4.39 15.60
CA PHE A 186 2.55 -5.61 15.72
C PHE A 186 1.83 -6.73 16.49
N SER A 187 0.50 -6.76 16.44
CA SER A 187 -0.27 -7.87 16.99
C SER A 187 -1.40 -8.30 16.05
N GLN A 188 -1.66 -9.61 16.01
CA GLN A 188 -2.81 -10.15 15.25
C GLN A 188 -4.12 -9.56 15.74
N SER A 189 -4.27 -9.35 17.05
CA SER A 189 -5.49 -8.77 17.62
C SER A 189 -5.76 -7.34 17.15
N PHE A 190 -4.69 -6.55 16.89
CA PHE A 190 -4.84 -5.23 16.27
C PHE A 190 -5.32 -5.36 14.82
N TYR A 191 -4.69 -6.24 14.03
CA TYR A 191 -5.08 -6.45 12.64
C TYR A 191 -6.52 -6.96 12.51
N ASP A 192 -6.97 -7.87 13.39
CA ASP A 192 -8.35 -8.36 13.38
C ASP A 192 -9.36 -7.24 13.63
N ARG A 193 -9.14 -6.45 14.69
CA ARG A 193 -10.09 -5.42 15.14
C ARG A 193 -10.03 -4.14 14.31
N MET A 194 -8.82 -3.69 13.99
CA MET A 194 -8.61 -2.36 13.42
C MET A 194 -8.46 -2.37 11.90
N CYS A 195 -7.93 -3.47 11.32
CA CYS A 195 -7.65 -3.58 9.90
C CYS A 195 -8.50 -4.63 9.16
N GLN A 196 -9.16 -5.52 9.89
CA GLN A 196 -9.92 -6.65 9.34
C GLN A 196 -9.05 -7.52 8.41
N ALA A 197 -7.84 -7.84 8.83
CA ALA A 197 -6.84 -8.57 8.07
C ALA A 197 -5.93 -9.39 8.99
N SER A 198 -4.95 -10.10 8.43
CA SER A 198 -3.92 -10.81 9.17
C SER A 198 -2.55 -10.12 9.10
N LEU A 199 -1.78 -10.24 10.17
CA LEU A 199 -0.45 -9.65 10.30
C LEU A 199 0.61 -10.42 9.48
N ALA A 200 0.59 -11.75 9.51
CA ALA A 200 1.64 -12.59 8.94
C ALA A 200 1.98 -12.28 7.46
N PRO A 201 1.02 -12.05 6.53
CA PRO A 201 1.35 -11.69 5.15
C PRO A 201 2.10 -10.36 5.02
N VAL A 202 1.84 -9.40 5.94
CA VAL A 202 2.54 -8.11 5.93
C VAL A 202 3.99 -8.27 6.35
N LEU A 203 4.26 -9.08 7.38
CA LEU A 203 5.62 -9.42 7.80
C LEU A 203 6.38 -10.13 6.68
N HIS A 204 5.74 -11.10 6.03
CA HIS A 204 6.32 -11.80 4.88
C HIS A 204 6.66 -10.86 3.72
N SER A 205 5.80 -9.87 3.44
CA SER A 205 6.08 -8.83 2.42
C SER A 205 7.30 -7.98 2.76
N LEU A 206 7.47 -7.61 4.03
CA LEU A 206 8.65 -6.88 4.50
C LEU A 206 9.94 -7.69 4.28
N GLU A 207 9.95 -8.97 4.68
CA GLU A 207 11.10 -9.87 4.47
C GLU A 207 11.40 -10.06 2.98
N LYS A 208 10.36 -10.25 2.15
CA LYS A 208 10.50 -10.44 0.70
C LYS A 208 11.08 -9.20 0.03
N MET A 209 10.56 -7.99 0.32
CA MET A 209 11.11 -6.74 -0.19
C MET A 209 12.58 -6.55 0.21
N HIS A 210 12.91 -6.82 1.47
CA HIS A 210 14.28 -6.75 1.97
C HIS A 210 15.20 -7.74 1.24
N SER A 211 14.77 -8.99 1.04
CA SER A 211 15.55 -10.02 0.34
C SER A 211 15.81 -9.71 -1.12
N LEU A 212 14.90 -8.98 -1.78
CA LEU A 212 15.04 -8.51 -3.15
C LEU A 212 15.98 -7.30 -3.28
N GLY A 213 16.43 -6.71 -2.16
CA GLY A 213 17.26 -5.52 -2.15
C GLY A 213 16.52 -4.23 -2.57
N VAL A 214 15.20 -4.23 -2.52
CA VAL A 214 14.40 -3.01 -2.72
C VAL A 214 14.63 -2.07 -1.55
N HIS A 215 14.82 -0.77 -1.81
CA HIS A 215 14.94 0.20 -0.72
C HIS A 215 13.65 0.22 0.11
N LEU A 216 13.72 -0.21 1.36
CA LEU A 216 12.57 -0.38 2.24
C LEU A 216 12.59 0.64 3.38
N GLU A 217 11.50 1.40 3.53
CA GLU A 217 11.18 2.19 4.72
C GLU A 217 9.83 1.74 5.28
N ILE A 218 9.61 1.85 6.59
CA ILE A 218 8.41 1.32 7.24
C ILE A 218 7.69 2.44 7.97
N THR A 219 6.37 2.56 7.77
CA THR A 219 5.55 3.54 8.46
C THR A 219 4.56 2.88 9.41
N THR A 220 4.49 3.40 10.65
CA THR A 220 3.44 3.08 11.60
C THR A 220 2.64 4.34 11.93
N LEU A 221 1.35 4.33 11.60
CA LEU A 221 0.40 5.33 12.07
C LEU A 221 0.03 4.99 13.52
N VAL A 222 0.50 5.82 14.46
CA VAL A 222 0.34 5.56 15.90
C VAL A 222 -1.03 6.02 16.38
N ILE A 223 -1.82 5.09 16.92
CA ILE A 223 -3.19 5.33 17.42
C ILE A 223 -3.22 5.11 18.94
N PRO A 224 -3.52 6.15 19.74
CA PRO A 224 -3.49 6.07 21.20
C PRO A 224 -4.33 4.92 21.77
N GLY A 225 -3.73 4.11 22.64
CA GLY A 225 -4.34 2.96 23.29
C GLY A 225 -4.63 1.77 22.35
N GLN A 226 -4.12 1.77 21.13
CA GLN A 226 -4.33 0.67 20.18
C GLN A 226 -3.02 0.00 19.74
N ASN A 227 -1.99 0.78 19.39
CA ASN A 227 -0.69 0.29 18.90
C ASN A 227 0.49 1.17 19.43
N ASP A 228 0.28 1.90 20.52
CA ASP A 228 1.28 2.75 21.16
C ASP A 228 1.87 2.15 22.44
N ASP A 229 1.58 0.89 22.72
CA ASP A 229 2.17 0.16 23.87
C ASP A 229 3.66 -0.08 23.63
N LEU A 230 4.50 0.39 24.55
CA LEU A 230 5.96 0.32 24.41
C LEU A 230 6.51 -1.11 24.48
N GLU A 231 5.82 -2.04 25.15
CA GLU A 231 6.24 -3.45 25.18
C GLU A 231 5.97 -4.12 23.84
N GLU A 232 4.81 -3.86 23.21
CA GLU A 232 4.51 -4.36 21.85
C GLU A 232 5.48 -3.75 20.83
N LEU A 233 5.77 -2.45 20.97
CA LEU A 233 6.74 -1.76 20.11
C LEU A 233 8.17 -2.30 20.28
N SER A 234 8.58 -2.68 21.49
CA SER A 234 9.87 -3.34 21.72
C SER A 234 9.97 -4.66 20.95
N LYS A 235 8.93 -5.49 21.00
CA LYS A 235 8.86 -6.75 20.24
C LYS A 235 8.92 -6.49 18.72
N TRP A 236 8.30 -5.41 18.27
CA TRP A 236 8.37 -4.95 16.88
C TRP A 236 9.80 -4.55 16.49
N LEU A 237 10.48 -3.76 17.31
CA LEU A 237 11.86 -3.35 17.06
C LEU A 237 12.83 -4.54 17.06
N ASP A 238 12.66 -5.50 17.99
CA ASP A 238 13.43 -6.75 18.00
C ASP A 238 13.21 -7.55 16.70
N TRP A 239 11.98 -7.62 16.22
CA TRP A 239 11.67 -8.30 14.96
C TRP A 239 12.33 -7.60 13.75
N VAL A 240 12.25 -6.26 13.67
CA VAL A 240 12.91 -5.48 12.60
C VAL A 240 14.42 -5.70 12.62
N ASP A 241 15.05 -5.63 13.79
CA ASP A 241 16.50 -5.87 13.92
C ASP A 241 16.89 -7.26 13.41
N ALA A 242 16.13 -8.29 13.80
CA ALA A 242 16.42 -9.68 13.44
C ALA A 242 16.22 -10.00 11.95
N HIS A 243 15.23 -9.40 11.29
CA HIS A 243 14.80 -9.77 9.94
C HIS A 243 15.19 -8.75 8.85
N LEU A 244 15.31 -7.47 9.19
CA LEU A 244 15.52 -6.38 8.23
C LEU A 244 16.79 -5.56 8.55
N GLY A 245 17.28 -5.64 9.79
CA GLY A 245 18.42 -4.87 10.27
C GLY A 245 18.08 -3.45 10.74
N ARG A 246 18.92 -2.91 11.63
CA ARG A 246 18.71 -1.61 12.31
C ARG A 246 18.81 -0.40 11.39
N GLU A 247 19.43 -0.55 10.22
CA GLU A 247 19.53 0.55 9.25
C GLU A 247 18.20 0.83 8.54
N THR A 248 17.21 -0.07 8.64
CA THR A 248 15.86 0.12 8.06
C THR A 248 15.21 1.37 8.63
N PRO A 249 14.85 2.37 7.80
CA PRO A 249 14.22 3.60 8.27
C PRO A 249 12.79 3.35 8.78
N LEU A 250 12.52 3.88 9.97
CA LEU A 250 11.23 3.77 10.65
C LEU A 250 10.55 5.13 10.74
N HIS A 251 9.30 5.19 10.32
CA HIS A 251 8.45 6.37 10.40
C HIS A 251 7.30 6.14 11.37
N PHE A 252 7.18 7.00 12.37
CA PHE A 252 6.05 7.01 13.30
C PHE A 252 5.24 8.29 13.08
N SER A 253 4.00 8.14 12.59
CA SER A 253 3.13 9.27 12.24
C SER A 253 1.97 9.40 13.22
N ALA A 254 1.65 10.65 13.59
CA ALA A 254 0.48 10.91 14.42
C ALA A 254 -0.82 10.62 13.67
N TYR A 255 -1.69 9.84 14.30
CA TYR A 255 -3.06 9.62 13.86
C TYR A 255 -3.93 10.83 14.20
N HIS A 256 -4.95 11.10 13.39
CA HIS A 256 -6.08 11.97 13.69
C HIS A 256 -7.40 11.25 13.40
N PRO A 257 -8.52 11.63 14.07
CA PRO A 257 -9.82 10.99 13.88
C PRO A 257 -10.23 10.97 12.40
N ALA A 258 -10.51 9.77 11.87
CA ALA A 258 -10.90 9.58 10.48
C ALA A 258 -11.82 8.36 10.34
N TYR A 259 -12.65 8.37 9.30
CA TYR A 259 -13.60 7.33 8.91
C TYR A 259 -14.47 6.88 10.09
N ARG A 260 -14.29 5.66 10.62
CA ARG A 260 -15.06 5.07 11.74
C ARG A 260 -14.35 5.15 13.08
N CYS A 261 -13.11 5.62 13.14
CA CYS A 261 -12.33 5.74 14.36
C CYS A 261 -12.43 7.16 14.91
N ARG A 262 -12.83 7.28 16.19
CA ARG A 262 -13.04 8.54 16.90
C ARG A 262 -12.06 8.74 18.07
N ILE A 263 -11.04 7.91 18.17
CA ILE A 263 -9.96 8.07 19.14
C ILE A 263 -9.33 9.46 18.96
N PRO A 264 -8.98 10.18 20.03
CA PRO A 264 -8.31 11.48 19.90
C PRO A 264 -6.98 11.39 19.14
N ARG A 265 -6.56 12.51 18.55
CA ARG A 265 -5.27 12.63 17.85
C ARG A 265 -4.13 12.18 18.77
N THR A 266 -3.11 11.55 18.18
CA THR A 266 -1.89 11.14 18.86
C THR A 266 -1.16 12.35 19.44
N PRO A 267 -0.92 12.38 20.77
CA PRO A 267 -0.11 13.43 21.38
C PRO A 267 1.34 13.38 20.86
N PRO A 268 2.00 14.53 20.58
CA PRO A 268 3.41 14.55 20.20
C PRO A 268 4.34 13.83 21.17
N ALA A 269 4.03 13.89 22.49
CA ALA A 269 4.79 13.21 23.52
C ALA A 269 4.85 11.68 23.33
N THR A 270 3.76 11.06 22.84
CA THR A 270 3.71 9.63 22.51
C THR A 270 4.72 9.31 21.40
N LEU A 271 4.76 10.11 20.33
CA LEU A 271 5.71 9.90 19.23
C LEU A 271 7.16 10.11 19.67
N TYR A 272 7.42 11.10 20.56
CA TYR A 272 8.76 11.30 21.10
C TYR A 272 9.21 10.11 21.96
N ALA A 273 8.31 9.55 22.79
CA ALA A 273 8.62 8.36 23.59
C ALA A 273 8.94 7.14 22.71
N ILE A 274 8.18 6.94 21.62
CA ILE A 274 8.43 5.84 20.65
C ILE A 274 9.75 6.03 19.92
N ARG A 275 10.05 7.25 19.47
CA ARG A 275 11.35 7.57 18.84
C ARG A 275 12.50 7.29 19.81
N ASP A 276 12.40 7.75 21.03
CA ASP A 276 13.45 7.61 22.05
C ASP A 276 13.68 6.13 22.39
N LEU A 277 12.60 5.32 22.42
CA LEU A 277 12.68 3.85 22.52
C LEU A 277 13.47 3.27 21.34
N ALA A 278 13.09 3.58 20.09
CA ALA A 278 13.74 3.05 18.89
C ALA A 278 15.23 3.45 18.82
N VAL A 279 15.57 4.68 19.22
CA VAL A 279 16.97 5.15 19.31
C VAL A 279 17.73 4.37 20.40
N GLN A 280 17.12 4.08 21.56
CA GLN A 280 17.72 3.23 22.61
C GLN A 280 17.98 1.80 22.13
N TYR A 281 17.13 1.27 21.25
CA TYR A 281 17.33 -0.02 20.56
C TYR A 281 18.41 0.02 19.48
N GLY A 282 18.98 1.21 19.19
CA GLY A 282 20.08 1.40 18.25
C GLY A 282 19.66 1.66 16.81
N PHE A 283 18.39 2.02 16.55
CA PHE A 283 17.94 2.43 15.21
C PHE A 283 18.35 3.87 14.91
N PRO A 284 19.21 4.12 13.89
CA PRO A 284 19.71 5.47 13.59
C PRO A 284 18.72 6.30 12.74
N ASN A 285 17.81 5.65 12.03
CA ASN A 285 16.93 6.25 11.04
C ASN A 285 15.47 6.26 11.52
N VAL A 286 15.14 7.13 12.47
CA VAL A 286 13.78 7.24 13.03
C VAL A 286 13.19 8.61 12.73
N PHE A 287 12.07 8.63 12.02
CA PHE A 287 11.40 9.83 11.54
C PHE A 287 10.00 9.96 12.15
N LEU A 288 9.60 11.20 12.48
CA LEU A 288 8.28 11.50 13.01
C LEU A 288 7.47 12.29 11.98
N GLY A 289 6.19 11.92 11.83
CA GLY A 289 5.28 12.55 10.89
C GLY A 289 4.00 13.09 11.53
N ASN A 290 3.36 14.05 10.86
CA ASN A 290 2.08 14.64 11.25
C ASN A 290 2.08 15.28 12.67
N ILE A 291 3.22 15.77 13.15
CA ILE A 291 3.35 16.38 14.47
C ILE A 291 2.77 17.81 14.43
#